data_d0e08b95a7333338071d3d06b269a248
#
_entry.id   d0e08b95a7333338071d3d06b269a248
#
_cell.length_a   1.000
_cell.length_b   1.000
_cell.length_c   1.000
_cell.angle_alpha   90.00
_cell.angle_beta   90.00
_cell.angle_gamma   90.00
#
_symmetry.space_group_name_H-M   'P 1'
#
loop_
_entity.id
_entity.type
_entity.pdbx_description
1 polymer ?
#
loop_
_entity_poly.entity_id
_entity_poly.type
_entity_poly.pdbx_seq_one_letter_code
_entity_poly.pdbx_strand_id
1 'polypeptide(L)'
;MGIARGFILILFLILSANLFANDTIQVDNQFYIKHIVGNNDNFSKISKKYRVSIKDIIEHNDINNDLYYKQILYIPLDSGDVIRDFQFKRLKLDSSKINIAIILPFYVSRNDTLSKSFDNEEDANNFIYERSKVSLSFFQGAQLALDSISSLGKKINVFVYDSENDSAAVEELINSNDLALMDIIIGPLYSSNIKLVAKKLKNNNNLKIISPFSRNTNQISGHNNVYQINTPFKNQSELLVDQLKKFKDEKIVIVSEEKDRSYSSYISNQLKKNNILHYRNELIFTHVDSIRQTFDSNQVVVIPSFDKVFVSKVLGSLGSIDSAFTIYGLSNWKDFDNLDINNLMKLNVHFFDPFYFNKGSSFFLDFQKKYEKEYNMTVDKYSALSYQIIFHFLTDFNQFNFERYRFNHGFVNTNCQLVKYQDFELAPVLMTTE
;
A
#
# COMPACT_ATOMS: atom_id res chain seq x y z
N MET A 1 1.89 28.97 0.80
CA MET A 1 2.27 28.18 -0.36
C MET A 1 3.74 27.81 -0.26
N GLY A 2 4.09 26.86 0.53
CA GLY A 2 5.45 26.39 0.81
C GLY A 2 5.40 25.00 1.46
N ILE A 3 4.41 24.20 1.06
CA ILE A 3 3.97 23.03 1.80
C ILE A 3 4.75 21.75 1.43
N ALA A 4 5.28 21.64 0.21
CA ALA A 4 5.90 20.38 -0.24
C ALA A 4 7.32 20.15 0.30
N ARG A 5 8.17 21.17 0.36
CA ARG A 5 9.50 21.04 1.05
C ARG A 5 9.38 21.12 2.56
N GLY A 6 8.40 21.86 3.05
CA GLY A 6 7.99 21.77 4.44
C GLY A 6 7.58 20.35 4.79
N PHE A 7 6.94 19.60 3.87
CA PHE A 7 6.44 18.25 4.14
C PHE A 7 7.55 17.19 4.13
N ILE A 8 8.48 17.22 3.19
CA ILE A 8 9.65 16.32 3.19
C ILE A 8 10.62 16.70 4.31
N LEU A 9 10.84 17.99 4.57
CA LEU A 9 11.62 18.47 5.71
C LEU A 9 10.86 18.39 7.05
N ILE A 10 9.53 18.52 7.06
CA ILE A 10 8.70 18.32 8.25
C ILE A 10 8.53 16.83 8.55
N LEU A 11 8.52 15.94 7.56
CA LEU A 11 8.65 14.49 7.80
C LEU A 11 9.97 14.16 8.53
N PHE A 12 11.05 14.87 8.23
CA PHE A 12 12.31 14.80 8.97
C PHE A 12 12.28 15.58 10.31
N LEU A 13 11.51 16.66 10.45
CA LEU A 13 11.50 17.52 11.64
C LEU A 13 10.47 17.11 12.71
N ILE A 14 9.33 16.53 12.35
CA ILE A 14 8.34 16.03 13.33
C ILE A 14 8.78 14.70 13.95
N LEU A 15 9.55 13.88 13.22
CA LEU A 15 10.26 12.72 13.78
C LEU A 15 11.44 13.10 14.71
N SER A 16 11.91 14.35 14.69
CA SER A 16 13.07 14.80 15.49
C SER A 16 12.75 15.24 16.91
N ALA A 17 11.50 15.21 17.36
CA ALA A 17 11.17 15.67 18.71
C ALA A 17 11.58 14.68 19.82
N ASN A 18 11.96 13.41 19.50
CA ASN A 18 12.46 12.44 20.49
C ASN A 18 13.41 11.35 19.97
N LEU A 19 14.10 11.58 18.87
CA LEU A 19 15.13 10.65 18.41
C LEU A 19 16.47 11.37 18.31
N PHE A 20 17.40 11.00 19.18
CA PHE A 20 18.83 11.14 18.90
C PHE A 20 19.19 10.14 17.78
N ALA A 21 18.66 10.34 16.58
CA ALA A 21 19.22 9.78 15.38
C ALA A 21 20.43 10.66 15.04
N ASN A 22 21.61 10.11 15.06
CA ASN A 22 22.77 10.75 14.45
C ASN A 22 22.44 10.90 12.97
N ASP A 23 22.24 12.13 12.49
CA ASP A 23 22.05 12.47 11.08
C ASP A 23 23.36 12.11 10.34
N THR A 24 23.50 10.86 9.92
CA THR A 24 24.64 10.41 9.12
C THR A 24 24.29 10.56 7.67
N ILE A 25 25.10 11.28 6.91
CA ILE A 25 24.97 11.45 5.46
C ILE A 25 26.20 10.88 4.76
N GLN A 26 26.01 10.35 3.55
CA GLN A 26 27.10 9.88 2.69
C GLN A 26 27.26 10.84 1.52
N VAL A 27 28.49 11.35 1.32
CA VAL A 27 28.85 12.18 0.16
C VAL A 27 30.15 11.61 -0.39
N ASP A 28 30.21 11.33 -1.68
CA ASP A 28 31.40 10.82 -2.40
C ASP A 28 32.13 9.65 -1.71
N ASN A 29 31.36 8.65 -1.28
CA ASN A 29 31.88 7.47 -0.55
C ASN A 29 32.43 7.75 0.87
N GLN A 30 32.27 8.98 1.40
CA GLN A 30 32.64 9.37 2.76
C GLN A 30 31.38 9.55 3.61
N PHE A 31 31.37 9.03 4.83
CA PHE A 31 30.28 9.21 5.79
C PHE A 31 30.54 10.42 6.69
N TYR A 32 29.46 11.17 6.98
CA TYR A 32 29.50 12.34 7.83
C TYR A 32 28.36 12.29 8.86
N ILE A 33 28.64 12.77 10.07
CA ILE A 33 27.61 13.09 11.06
C ILE A 33 27.32 14.57 11.01
N LYS A 34 26.04 14.94 10.90
CA LYS A 34 25.58 16.31 11.03
C LYS A 34 25.59 16.69 12.51
N HIS A 35 26.41 17.68 12.87
CA HIS A 35 26.49 18.25 14.22
C HIS A 35 26.02 19.70 14.20
N ILE A 36 25.09 20.06 15.07
CA ILE A 36 24.65 21.45 15.27
C ILE A 36 25.38 22.02 16.47
N VAL A 37 26.18 23.07 16.26
CA VAL A 37 27.01 23.71 17.30
C VAL A 37 26.14 24.32 18.41
N GLY A 38 26.30 23.84 19.61
CA GLY A 38 25.63 24.33 20.80
C GLY A 38 26.39 25.50 21.45
N ASN A 39 25.75 26.19 22.45
CA ASN A 39 26.34 27.33 23.14
C ASN A 39 27.67 27.03 23.85
N ASN A 40 27.90 25.77 24.23
CA ASN A 40 29.09 25.34 24.97
C ASN A 40 30.04 24.48 24.15
N ASP A 41 29.84 24.39 22.83
CA ASP A 41 30.70 23.62 21.95
C ASP A 41 31.95 24.41 21.58
N ASN A 42 33.02 23.68 21.40
CA ASN A 42 34.26 24.13 20.79
C ASN A 42 34.91 22.97 20.03
N PHE A 43 35.86 23.25 19.15
CA PHE A 43 36.49 22.22 18.33
C PHE A 43 37.08 21.07 19.16
N SER A 44 37.67 21.34 20.34
CA SER A 44 38.22 20.30 21.19
C SER A 44 37.16 19.36 21.75
N LYS A 45 35.98 19.89 22.14
CA LYS A 45 34.86 19.08 22.62
C LYS A 45 34.25 18.26 21.51
N ILE A 46 34.06 18.84 20.31
CA ILE A 46 33.51 18.18 19.13
C ILE A 46 34.46 17.07 18.66
N SER A 47 35.75 17.37 18.54
CA SER A 47 36.81 16.42 18.20
C SER A 47 36.83 15.22 19.17
N LYS A 48 36.76 15.44 20.48
CA LYS A 48 36.70 14.38 21.50
C LYS A 48 35.39 13.56 21.41
N LYS A 49 34.27 14.26 21.18
CA LYS A 49 32.96 13.62 21.08
C LYS A 49 32.87 12.62 19.91
N TYR A 50 33.41 13.01 18.76
CA TYR A 50 33.34 12.22 17.54
C TYR A 50 34.61 11.47 17.20
N ARG A 51 35.68 11.62 18.00
CA ARG A 51 37.03 11.03 17.80
C ARG A 51 37.64 11.36 16.44
N VAL A 52 37.40 12.57 15.95
CA VAL A 52 37.87 13.08 14.65
C VAL A 52 38.84 14.24 14.93
N SER A 53 39.90 14.36 14.13
CA SER A 53 40.85 15.45 14.33
C SER A 53 40.22 16.82 14.07
N ILE A 54 40.65 17.85 14.79
CA ILE A 54 40.16 19.22 14.55
C ILE A 54 40.45 19.65 13.11
N LYS A 55 41.59 19.20 12.57
CA LYS A 55 42.00 19.47 11.18
C LYS A 55 40.98 18.92 10.18
N ASP A 56 40.56 17.65 10.36
CA ASP A 56 39.60 17.02 9.46
C ASP A 56 38.22 17.70 9.56
N ILE A 57 37.80 18.14 10.76
CA ILE A 57 36.55 18.89 10.94
C ILE A 57 36.62 20.21 10.15
N ILE A 58 37.73 20.94 10.21
CA ILE A 58 37.91 22.22 9.52
C ILE A 58 37.94 22.00 7.99
N GLU A 59 38.75 21.06 7.53
CA GLU A 59 38.94 20.79 6.09
C GLU A 59 37.65 20.32 5.38
N HIS A 60 36.84 19.48 6.06
CA HIS A 60 35.60 18.97 5.48
C HIS A 60 34.42 19.93 5.53
N ASN A 61 34.53 21.02 6.27
CA ASN A 61 33.49 22.04 6.40
C ASN A 61 33.86 23.38 5.78
N ASP A 62 35.05 23.49 5.20
CA ASP A 62 35.62 24.73 4.62
C ASP A 62 35.44 25.95 5.55
N ILE A 63 35.76 25.77 6.83
CA ILE A 63 35.59 26.79 7.87
C ILE A 63 36.93 27.23 8.45
N ASN A 64 36.95 28.46 8.92
CA ASN A 64 38.07 29.00 9.72
C ASN A 64 37.97 28.49 11.17
N ASN A 65 38.91 28.88 12.01
CA ASN A 65 38.99 28.43 13.44
C ASN A 65 37.87 28.93 14.37
N ASP A 66 36.80 29.50 13.83
CA ASP A 66 35.64 30.02 14.56
C ASP A 66 34.41 29.16 14.42
N LEU A 67 33.69 28.95 15.52
CA LEU A 67 32.41 28.26 15.56
C LEU A 67 31.27 29.20 15.94
N TYR A 68 30.15 29.11 15.26
CA TYR A 68 28.98 29.94 15.54
C TYR A 68 27.83 29.08 16.10
N TYR A 69 27.11 29.64 17.05
CA TYR A 69 25.92 28.97 17.59
C TYR A 69 24.92 28.59 16.51
N LYS A 70 24.44 27.36 16.54
CA LYS A 70 23.58 26.72 15.52
C LYS A 70 24.23 26.48 14.14
N GLN A 71 25.54 26.69 14.02
CA GLN A 71 26.26 26.29 12.81
C GLN A 71 26.15 24.78 12.63
N ILE A 72 25.93 24.35 11.38
CA ILE A 72 25.93 22.93 11.03
C ILE A 72 27.32 22.53 10.59
N LEU A 73 27.86 21.50 11.25
CA LEU A 73 29.12 20.87 10.85
C LEU A 73 28.87 19.46 10.36
N TYR A 74 29.59 19.09 9.34
CA TYR A 74 29.66 17.74 8.82
C TYR A 74 30.93 17.08 9.30
N ILE A 75 30.80 16.17 10.24
CA ILE A 75 31.95 15.52 10.92
C ILE A 75 32.27 14.24 10.11
N PRO A 76 33.46 14.16 9.47
CA PRO A 76 33.83 12.97 8.72
C PRO A 76 34.01 11.77 9.65
N LEU A 77 33.54 10.61 9.25
CA LEU A 77 33.69 9.37 9.99
C LEU A 77 34.67 8.46 9.28
N ASP A 78 35.56 7.84 10.00
CA ASP A 78 36.42 6.79 9.44
C ASP A 78 35.55 5.55 9.14
N SER A 79 35.70 4.99 7.95
CA SER A 79 34.94 3.83 7.50
C SER A 79 35.01 2.63 8.45
N GLY A 80 36.09 2.49 9.18
CA GLY A 80 36.28 1.45 10.20
C GLY A 80 35.44 1.67 11.46
N ASP A 81 35.25 2.91 11.88
CA ASP A 81 34.47 3.27 13.08
C ASP A 81 32.97 3.32 12.80
N VAL A 82 32.55 3.70 11.57
CA VAL A 82 31.17 3.66 11.15
C VAL A 82 30.65 2.22 11.16
N ILE A 83 31.40 1.27 10.63
CA ILE A 83 31.00 -0.14 10.57
C ILE A 83 30.87 -0.73 11.99
N ARG A 84 31.74 -0.34 12.93
CA ARG A 84 31.66 -0.83 14.32
C ARG A 84 30.51 -0.22 15.13
N ASP A 85 30.25 1.06 15.01
CA ASP A 85 29.16 1.72 15.76
C ASP A 85 27.77 1.37 15.20
N PHE A 86 27.64 1.18 13.87
CA PHE A 86 26.43 0.67 13.25
C PHE A 86 26.14 -0.80 13.61
N GLN A 87 27.17 -1.63 13.76
CA GLN A 87 26.98 -3.04 14.16
C GLN A 87 26.59 -3.22 15.64
N PHE A 88 26.77 -2.20 16.51
CA PHE A 88 26.57 -2.34 17.96
C PHE A 88 25.46 -1.49 18.56
N LYS A 89 24.90 -0.50 17.88
CA LYS A 89 23.64 0.14 18.33
C LYS A 89 22.43 -0.66 17.80
N ARG A 90 22.22 -1.87 18.32
CA ARG A 90 20.88 -2.44 18.32
C ARG A 90 19.94 -1.42 18.95
N LEU A 91 18.91 -0.99 18.21
CA LEU A 91 17.82 -0.21 18.78
C LEU A 91 17.38 -0.92 20.07
N LYS A 92 17.62 -0.29 21.23
CA LYS A 92 17.02 -0.73 22.48
C LYS A 92 15.57 -0.28 22.43
N LEU A 93 14.71 -1.10 21.83
CA LEU A 93 13.29 -0.81 21.78
C LEU A 93 12.69 -1.02 23.16
N ASP A 94 11.83 -0.09 23.54
CA ASP A 94 11.03 -0.18 24.75
C ASP A 94 9.94 -1.25 24.50
N SER A 95 10.08 -2.39 25.18
CA SER A 95 9.13 -3.51 25.07
C SER A 95 7.70 -3.18 25.56
N SER A 96 7.50 -2.02 26.19
CA SER A 96 6.17 -1.52 26.55
C SER A 96 5.44 -0.83 25.39
N LYS A 97 6.11 -0.66 24.24
CA LYS A 97 5.58 0.01 23.06
C LYS A 97 5.42 -0.99 21.91
N ILE A 98 4.45 -0.73 21.03
CA ILE A 98 4.30 -1.45 19.78
C ILE A 98 5.26 -0.84 18.75
N ASN A 99 6.12 -1.65 18.17
CA ASN A 99 7.13 -1.22 17.20
C ASN A 99 6.64 -1.54 15.78
N ILE A 100 6.48 -0.52 14.96
CA ILE A 100 5.91 -0.62 13.61
C ILE A 100 6.92 -0.10 12.60
N ALA A 101 7.25 -0.91 11.58
CA ALA A 101 7.94 -0.45 10.40
C ALA A 101 6.95 -0.21 9.26
N ILE A 102 7.07 0.91 8.57
CA ILE A 102 6.35 1.23 7.34
C ILE A 102 7.39 1.33 6.22
N ILE A 103 7.34 0.39 5.27
CA ILE A 103 8.31 0.29 4.18
C ILE A 103 7.60 0.59 2.87
N LEU A 104 7.83 1.78 2.30
CA LEU A 104 7.14 2.26 1.11
C LEU A 104 8.13 2.78 0.07
N PRO A 105 7.83 2.68 -1.23
CA PRO A 105 8.67 3.26 -2.27
C PRO A 105 8.41 4.77 -2.39
N PHE A 106 9.03 5.57 -1.55
CA PHE A 106 8.95 7.03 -1.61
C PHE A 106 9.76 7.61 -2.76
N TYR A 107 10.78 6.86 -3.26
CA TYR A 107 11.67 7.29 -4.32
C TYR A 107 12.38 8.62 -4.00
N VAL A 108 12.91 8.74 -2.78
CA VAL A 108 13.57 9.96 -2.30
C VAL A 108 14.71 10.36 -3.22
N SER A 109 15.62 9.44 -3.53
CA SER A 109 16.76 9.69 -4.43
C SER A 109 16.31 10.16 -5.83
N ARG A 110 15.20 9.59 -6.33
CA ARG A 110 14.64 9.97 -7.62
C ARG A 110 13.98 11.35 -7.59
N ASN A 111 13.23 11.65 -6.53
CA ASN A 111 12.68 12.98 -6.33
C ASN A 111 13.77 14.05 -6.27
N ASP A 112 14.83 13.82 -5.51
CA ASP A 112 15.96 14.74 -5.40
C ASP A 112 16.67 14.94 -6.72
N THR A 113 16.86 13.89 -7.52
CA THR A 113 17.50 13.96 -8.83
C THR A 113 16.66 14.75 -9.82
N LEU A 114 15.35 14.46 -9.88
CA LEU A 114 14.46 15.10 -10.85
C LEU A 114 14.14 16.56 -10.46
N SER A 115 14.02 16.87 -9.16
CA SER A 115 13.78 18.26 -8.73
C SER A 115 14.92 19.21 -9.12
N LYS A 116 16.17 18.71 -9.19
CA LYS A 116 17.33 19.47 -9.64
C LYS A 116 17.34 19.80 -11.14
N SER A 117 16.47 19.16 -11.93
CA SER A 117 16.35 19.44 -13.37
C SER A 117 15.45 20.62 -13.71
N PHE A 118 14.81 21.24 -12.72
CA PHE A 118 13.96 22.41 -12.91
C PHE A 118 14.79 23.70 -12.81
N ASP A 119 14.54 24.64 -13.72
CA ASP A 119 15.25 25.92 -13.80
C ASP A 119 14.86 26.89 -12.66
N ASN A 120 13.66 26.73 -12.09
CA ASN A 120 13.18 27.56 -11.00
C ASN A 120 12.94 26.76 -9.71
N GLU A 121 13.16 27.44 -8.57
CA GLU A 121 13.01 26.83 -7.25
C GLU A 121 11.56 26.47 -6.90
N GLU A 122 10.56 27.18 -7.42
CA GLU A 122 9.16 26.95 -7.12
C GLU A 122 8.70 25.63 -7.74
N ASP A 123 9.02 25.37 -9.01
CA ASP A 123 8.70 24.11 -9.68
C ASP A 123 9.47 22.94 -9.06
N ALA A 124 10.76 23.15 -8.77
CA ALA A 124 11.58 22.15 -8.08
C ALA A 124 11.01 21.78 -6.70
N ASN A 125 10.52 22.78 -5.94
CA ASN A 125 9.95 22.56 -4.61
C ASN A 125 8.57 21.89 -4.63
N ASN A 126 7.80 22.09 -5.70
CA ASN A 126 6.46 21.54 -5.87
C ASN A 126 6.48 20.19 -6.59
N PHE A 127 7.64 19.78 -7.12
CA PHE A 127 7.75 18.53 -7.85
C PHE A 127 7.64 17.31 -6.92
N ILE A 128 6.79 16.38 -7.31
CA ILE A 128 6.69 15.06 -6.70
C ILE A 128 6.67 14.03 -7.83
N TYR A 129 7.63 13.10 -7.80
CA TYR A 129 7.67 12.00 -8.76
C TYR A 129 6.35 11.21 -8.72
N GLU A 130 5.75 10.98 -9.88
CA GLU A 130 4.38 10.43 -9.96
C GLU A 130 4.20 9.13 -9.17
N ARG A 131 5.19 8.24 -9.22
CA ARG A 131 5.13 6.97 -8.47
C ARG A 131 5.23 7.12 -6.95
N SER A 132 5.74 8.24 -6.46
CA SER A 132 5.79 8.54 -5.02
C SER A 132 4.42 8.88 -4.45
N LYS A 133 3.49 9.36 -5.27
CA LYS A 133 2.16 9.82 -4.83
C LYS A 133 1.37 8.73 -4.11
N VAL A 134 1.46 7.48 -4.59
CA VAL A 134 0.82 6.33 -3.93
C VAL A 134 1.36 6.12 -2.51
N SER A 135 2.68 6.17 -2.36
CA SER A 135 3.34 6.00 -1.06
C SER A 135 3.04 7.15 -0.10
N LEU A 136 3.02 8.37 -0.61
CA LEU A 136 2.69 9.56 0.18
C LEU A 136 1.26 9.51 0.68
N SER A 137 0.29 9.24 -0.20
CA SER A 137 -1.11 9.13 0.18
C SER A 137 -1.34 7.99 1.19
N PHE A 138 -0.74 6.82 0.95
CA PHE A 138 -0.80 5.70 1.90
C PHE A 138 -0.20 6.08 3.26
N PHE A 139 0.94 6.76 3.28
CA PHE A 139 1.58 7.20 4.52
C PHE A 139 0.74 8.23 5.27
N GLN A 140 0.14 9.20 4.58
CA GLN A 140 -0.74 10.21 5.18
C GLN A 140 -1.93 9.56 5.93
N GLY A 141 -2.59 8.59 5.30
CA GLY A 141 -3.67 7.85 5.96
C GLY A 141 -3.17 7.04 7.17
N ALA A 142 -2.01 6.38 7.04
CA ALA A 142 -1.39 5.64 8.14
C ALA A 142 -1.02 6.57 9.31
N GLN A 143 -0.45 7.74 9.03
CA GLN A 143 -0.07 8.73 10.04
C GLN A 143 -1.28 9.19 10.86
N LEU A 144 -2.38 9.59 10.20
CA LEU A 144 -3.60 10.00 10.91
C LEU A 144 -4.19 8.89 11.79
N ALA A 145 -4.11 7.64 11.33
CA ALA A 145 -4.55 6.50 12.13
C ALA A 145 -3.67 6.32 13.37
N LEU A 146 -2.33 6.39 13.21
CA LEU A 146 -1.36 6.27 14.30
C LEU A 146 -1.54 7.38 15.33
N ASP A 147 -1.73 8.63 14.89
CA ASP A 147 -1.99 9.78 15.76
C ASP A 147 -3.31 9.61 16.54
N SER A 148 -4.35 9.14 15.86
CA SER A 148 -5.64 8.86 16.49
C SER A 148 -5.51 7.77 17.56
N ILE A 149 -4.81 6.69 17.28
CA ILE A 149 -4.62 5.56 18.20
C ILE A 149 -3.69 5.94 19.37
N SER A 150 -2.66 6.75 19.11
CA SER A 150 -1.79 7.28 20.16
C SER A 150 -2.55 8.18 21.13
N SER A 151 -3.50 8.97 20.61
CA SER A 151 -4.40 9.79 21.42
C SER A 151 -5.33 8.97 22.33
N LEU A 152 -5.60 7.71 21.96
CA LEU A 152 -6.33 6.74 22.80
C LEU A 152 -5.42 6.05 23.86
N GLY A 153 -4.17 6.48 24.00
CA GLY A 153 -3.23 6.02 25.02
C GLY A 153 -2.34 4.86 24.63
N LYS A 154 -2.39 4.36 23.39
CA LYS A 154 -1.45 3.32 22.93
C LYS A 154 -0.08 3.93 22.68
N LYS A 155 0.95 3.29 23.21
CA LYS A 155 2.35 3.71 23.02
C LYS A 155 2.90 3.00 21.78
N ILE A 156 3.28 3.77 20.77
CA ILE A 156 3.72 3.25 19.46
C ILE A 156 5.06 3.90 19.11
N ASN A 157 6.00 3.09 18.61
CA ASN A 157 7.18 3.56 17.88
C ASN A 157 6.98 3.27 16.41
N VAL A 158 7.21 4.26 15.56
CA VAL A 158 7.05 4.14 14.10
C VAL A 158 8.38 4.38 13.42
N PHE A 159 8.79 3.47 12.54
CA PHE A 159 9.99 3.52 11.73
C PHE A 159 9.58 3.53 10.27
N VAL A 160 9.97 4.55 9.54
CA VAL A 160 9.59 4.72 8.12
C VAL A 160 10.83 4.55 7.26
N TYR A 161 10.73 3.67 6.26
CA TYR A 161 11.82 3.33 5.36
C TYR A 161 11.40 3.51 3.91
N ASP A 162 12.32 4.03 3.09
CA ASP A 162 12.16 4.06 1.63
C ASP A 162 12.70 2.78 1.03
N SER A 163 11.85 2.06 0.32
CA SER A 163 12.26 0.86 -0.42
C SER A 163 12.76 1.17 -1.83
N GLU A 164 12.62 2.41 -2.30
CA GLU A 164 12.92 2.82 -3.70
C GLU A 164 12.33 1.85 -4.77
N ASN A 165 11.48 0.91 -4.35
CA ASN A 165 11.07 -0.27 -5.12
C ASN A 165 12.29 -1.08 -5.65
N ASP A 166 13.38 -1.07 -4.92
CA ASP A 166 14.61 -1.77 -5.24
C ASP A 166 14.86 -2.90 -4.24
N SER A 167 15.17 -4.08 -4.78
CA SER A 167 15.46 -5.26 -3.98
C SER A 167 16.76 -5.11 -3.17
N ALA A 168 17.76 -4.40 -3.70
CA ALA A 168 19.01 -4.16 -2.99
C ALA A 168 18.81 -3.25 -1.78
N ALA A 169 18.04 -2.16 -1.93
CA ALA A 169 17.67 -1.30 -0.81
C ALA A 169 16.91 -2.06 0.27
N VAL A 170 15.98 -2.94 -0.12
CA VAL A 170 15.23 -3.78 0.83
C VAL A 170 16.15 -4.81 1.51
N GLU A 171 17.11 -5.41 0.80
CA GLU A 171 18.09 -6.32 1.41
C GLU A 171 18.99 -5.62 2.42
N GLU A 172 19.38 -4.37 2.17
CA GLU A 172 20.13 -3.56 3.11
C GLU A 172 19.32 -3.30 4.39
N LEU A 173 18.06 -2.88 4.25
CA LEU A 173 17.15 -2.73 5.40
C LEU A 173 17.01 -4.02 6.22
N ILE A 174 16.91 -5.16 5.56
CA ILE A 174 16.82 -6.46 6.24
C ILE A 174 18.13 -6.79 6.99
N ASN A 175 19.26 -6.46 6.41
CA ASN A 175 20.57 -6.79 6.98
C ASN A 175 20.94 -5.89 8.18
N SER A 176 20.33 -4.70 8.32
CA SER A 176 20.49 -3.85 9.51
C SER A 176 19.97 -4.51 10.79
N ASN A 177 19.22 -5.62 10.68
CA ASN A 177 18.56 -6.34 11.77
C ASN A 177 17.46 -5.60 12.53
N ASP A 178 17.19 -4.34 12.22
CA ASP A 178 16.20 -3.52 12.92
C ASP A 178 14.78 -4.04 12.67
N LEU A 179 14.50 -4.57 11.46
CA LEU A 179 13.21 -5.14 11.11
C LEU A 179 12.84 -6.38 11.93
N ALA A 180 13.81 -7.10 12.46
CA ALA A 180 13.57 -8.26 13.33
C ALA A 180 13.01 -7.88 14.72
N LEU A 181 13.12 -6.61 15.10
CA LEU A 181 12.65 -6.06 16.38
C LEU A 181 11.24 -5.48 16.29
N MET A 182 10.64 -5.49 15.11
CA MET A 182 9.31 -4.96 14.89
C MET A 182 8.22 -5.96 15.30
N ASP A 183 7.10 -5.44 15.77
CA ASP A 183 5.87 -6.21 15.99
C ASP A 183 5.05 -6.30 14.71
N ILE A 184 5.09 -5.22 13.92
CA ILE A 184 4.35 -5.09 12.66
C ILE A 184 5.24 -4.46 11.60
N ILE A 185 5.25 -5.04 10.40
CA ILE A 185 5.84 -4.43 9.19
C ILE A 185 4.72 -4.22 8.18
N ILE A 186 4.51 -2.99 7.74
CA ILE A 186 3.55 -2.65 6.68
C ILE A 186 4.31 -2.38 5.39
N GLY A 187 4.07 -3.19 4.38
CA GLY A 187 4.88 -3.20 3.15
C GLY A 187 6.05 -4.20 3.23
N PRO A 188 6.98 -4.14 2.28
CA PRO A 188 7.00 -3.30 1.08
C PRO A 188 5.76 -3.47 0.19
N LEU A 189 5.47 -2.48 -0.71
CA LEU A 189 4.22 -2.56 -1.51
C LEU A 189 4.25 -3.63 -2.60
N TYR A 190 5.42 -3.98 -3.11
CA TYR A 190 5.58 -4.94 -4.20
C TYR A 190 5.87 -6.36 -3.70
N SER A 191 5.21 -7.34 -4.31
CA SER A 191 5.23 -8.74 -3.86
C SER A 191 6.62 -9.40 -3.85
N SER A 192 7.52 -9.01 -4.74
CA SER A 192 8.92 -9.47 -4.75
C SER A 192 9.64 -9.07 -3.47
N ASN A 193 9.50 -7.83 -3.06
CA ASN A 193 10.13 -7.26 -1.88
C ASN A 193 9.48 -7.77 -0.58
N ILE A 194 8.16 -7.97 -0.55
CA ILE A 194 7.48 -8.68 0.56
C ILE A 194 8.10 -10.06 0.77
N LYS A 195 8.31 -10.80 -0.33
CA LYS A 195 8.88 -12.16 -0.27
C LYS A 195 10.30 -12.16 0.30
N LEU A 196 11.12 -11.14 -0.01
CA LEU A 196 12.46 -11.00 0.58
C LEU A 196 12.39 -10.82 2.10
N VAL A 197 11.58 -9.87 2.57
CA VAL A 197 11.36 -9.59 4.01
C VAL A 197 10.83 -10.85 4.71
N ALA A 198 9.80 -11.47 4.16
CA ALA A 198 9.16 -12.66 4.73
C ALA A 198 10.12 -13.86 4.82
N LYS A 199 10.95 -14.07 3.79
CA LYS A 199 11.95 -15.14 3.77
C LYS A 199 12.99 -14.96 4.88
N LYS A 200 13.47 -13.74 5.10
CA LYS A 200 14.49 -13.45 6.12
C LYS A 200 13.93 -13.54 7.53
N LEU A 201 12.70 -13.08 7.73
CA LEU A 201 12.06 -12.99 9.05
C LEU A 201 11.07 -14.13 9.33
N LYS A 202 11.14 -15.23 8.58
CA LYS A 202 10.20 -16.37 8.67
C LYS A 202 10.13 -17.03 10.05
N ASN A 203 11.20 -16.95 10.85
CA ASN A 203 11.28 -17.59 12.16
C ASN A 203 10.72 -16.70 13.30
N ASN A 204 10.35 -15.45 13.01
CA ASN A 204 9.72 -14.56 13.98
C ASN A 204 8.19 -14.69 13.90
N ASN A 205 7.63 -15.61 14.70
CA ASN A 205 6.19 -15.89 14.71
C ASN A 205 5.35 -14.77 15.35
N ASN A 206 5.96 -13.87 16.11
CA ASN A 206 5.26 -12.74 16.72
C ASN A 206 5.13 -11.54 15.79
N LEU A 207 5.99 -11.47 14.77
CA LEU A 207 5.98 -10.42 13.76
C LEU A 207 4.84 -10.62 12.76
N LYS A 208 4.09 -9.57 12.47
CA LYS A 208 3.12 -9.53 11.39
C LYS A 208 3.67 -8.71 10.22
N ILE A 209 3.76 -9.31 9.04
CA ILE A 209 4.16 -8.64 7.81
C ILE A 209 2.92 -8.42 6.95
N ILE A 210 2.54 -7.17 6.71
CA ILE A 210 1.30 -6.80 6.04
C ILE A 210 1.60 -6.44 4.60
N SER A 211 0.98 -7.16 3.66
CA SER A 211 1.04 -6.89 2.21
C SER A 211 -0.24 -6.18 1.76
N PRO A 212 -0.19 -4.85 1.50
CA PRO A 212 -1.41 -4.08 1.27
C PRO A 212 -2.08 -4.37 -0.07
N PHE A 213 -1.32 -4.46 -1.18
CA PHE A 213 -1.90 -4.37 -2.52
C PHE A 213 -1.86 -5.65 -3.34
N SER A 214 -0.90 -6.52 -3.06
CA SER A 214 -0.69 -7.70 -3.91
C SER A 214 -1.83 -8.71 -3.82
N ARG A 215 -2.28 -9.18 -4.97
CA ARG A 215 -3.21 -10.31 -5.12
C ARG A 215 -2.52 -11.66 -5.28
N ASN A 216 -1.19 -11.63 -5.45
CA ASN A 216 -0.40 -12.83 -5.72
C ASN A 216 -0.12 -13.59 -4.41
N THR A 217 -0.70 -14.78 -4.27
CA THR A 217 -0.53 -15.64 -3.08
C THR A 217 0.86 -16.30 -2.99
N ASN A 218 1.70 -16.20 -4.02
CA ASN A 218 3.07 -16.73 -3.95
C ASN A 218 3.93 -16.02 -2.90
N GLN A 219 3.59 -14.78 -2.53
CA GLN A 219 4.31 -14.03 -1.50
C GLN A 219 4.07 -14.54 -0.07
N ILE A 220 2.95 -15.23 0.16
CA ILE A 220 2.60 -15.81 1.46
C ILE A 220 2.95 -17.30 1.56
N SER A 221 3.42 -17.91 0.46
CA SER A 221 3.77 -19.33 0.40
C SER A 221 5.00 -19.64 1.26
N GLY A 222 4.82 -20.48 2.27
CA GLY A 222 5.90 -20.83 3.21
C GLY A 222 6.24 -19.74 4.24
N HIS A 223 5.36 -18.74 4.40
CA HIS A 223 5.58 -17.58 5.28
C HIS A 223 4.39 -17.36 6.21
N ASN A 224 4.42 -17.99 7.39
CA ASN A 224 3.31 -18.04 8.35
C ASN A 224 2.90 -16.70 8.97
N ASN A 225 3.75 -15.69 8.85
CA ASN A 225 3.59 -14.37 9.47
C ASN A 225 3.21 -13.26 8.47
N VAL A 226 2.90 -13.62 7.22
CA VAL A 226 2.47 -12.66 6.20
C VAL A 226 0.95 -12.58 6.12
N TYR A 227 0.41 -11.36 6.13
CA TYR A 227 -1.01 -11.02 6.03
C TYR A 227 -1.25 -10.27 4.72
N GLN A 228 -1.98 -10.88 3.81
CA GLN A 228 -2.35 -10.29 2.53
C GLN A 228 -3.71 -9.61 2.63
N ILE A 229 -3.75 -8.28 2.44
CA ILE A 229 -4.99 -7.50 2.56
C ILE A 229 -5.90 -7.70 1.35
N ASN A 230 -5.31 -7.73 0.14
CA ASN A 230 -6.08 -7.92 -1.07
C ASN A 230 -6.55 -9.37 -1.18
N THR A 231 -7.85 -9.57 -1.23
CA THR A 231 -8.48 -10.89 -1.32
C THR A 231 -8.08 -11.59 -2.62
N PRO A 232 -7.54 -12.81 -2.58
CA PRO A 232 -7.16 -13.55 -3.77
C PRO A 232 -8.34 -13.80 -4.71
N PHE A 233 -8.07 -13.91 -6.01
CA PHE A 233 -9.10 -14.20 -7.02
C PHE A 233 -9.92 -15.47 -6.68
N LYS A 234 -9.27 -16.49 -6.16
CA LYS A 234 -9.94 -17.73 -5.73
C LYS A 234 -11.05 -17.43 -4.71
N ASN A 235 -10.76 -16.69 -3.66
CA ASN A 235 -11.73 -16.36 -2.62
C ASN A 235 -12.85 -15.44 -3.14
N GLN A 236 -12.51 -14.45 -3.97
CA GLN A 236 -13.52 -13.63 -4.65
C GLN A 236 -14.43 -14.47 -5.54
N SER A 237 -13.87 -15.47 -6.26
CA SER A 237 -14.65 -16.39 -7.11
C SER A 237 -15.56 -17.30 -6.30
N GLU A 238 -15.15 -17.74 -5.11
CA GLU A 238 -15.99 -18.53 -4.20
C GLU A 238 -17.20 -17.71 -3.74
N LEU A 239 -16.98 -16.45 -3.33
CA LEU A 239 -18.06 -15.52 -2.99
C LEU A 239 -19.00 -15.26 -4.18
N LEU A 240 -18.43 -15.11 -5.39
CA LEU A 240 -19.23 -14.96 -6.61
C LEU A 240 -20.09 -16.20 -6.87
N VAL A 241 -19.55 -17.39 -6.76
CA VAL A 241 -20.30 -18.64 -6.95
C VAL A 241 -21.44 -18.74 -5.92
N ASP A 242 -21.20 -18.37 -4.67
CA ASP A 242 -22.24 -18.36 -3.63
C ASP A 242 -23.35 -17.33 -3.96
N GLN A 243 -22.98 -16.17 -4.46
CA GLN A 243 -23.95 -15.17 -4.92
C GLN A 243 -24.75 -15.68 -6.13
N LEU A 244 -24.12 -16.38 -7.06
CA LEU A 244 -24.77 -16.91 -8.26
C LEU A 244 -25.77 -18.04 -7.98
N LYS A 245 -25.74 -18.69 -6.83
CA LYS A 245 -26.75 -19.67 -6.40
C LYS A 245 -28.16 -19.07 -6.34
N LYS A 246 -28.29 -17.76 -6.12
CA LYS A 246 -29.58 -17.04 -6.12
C LYS A 246 -30.24 -17.00 -7.50
N PHE A 247 -29.44 -17.17 -8.55
CA PHE A 247 -29.87 -17.15 -9.95
C PHE A 247 -29.95 -18.54 -10.59
N LYS A 248 -30.18 -19.57 -9.76
CA LYS A 248 -30.17 -20.98 -10.23
C LYS A 248 -31.17 -21.24 -11.38
N ASP A 249 -32.26 -20.46 -11.50
CA ASP A 249 -33.27 -20.59 -12.53
C ASP A 249 -33.05 -19.66 -13.73
N GLU A 250 -31.99 -18.82 -13.67
CA GLU A 250 -31.62 -17.89 -14.75
C GLU A 250 -30.46 -18.42 -15.60
N LYS A 251 -30.37 -17.93 -16.84
CA LYS A 251 -29.22 -18.26 -17.69
C LYS A 251 -27.99 -17.50 -17.25
N ILE A 252 -26.96 -18.22 -16.81
CA ILE A 252 -25.66 -17.65 -16.46
C ILE A 252 -24.70 -17.86 -17.63
N VAL A 253 -24.05 -16.79 -18.09
CA VAL A 253 -23.08 -16.81 -19.19
C VAL A 253 -21.75 -16.24 -18.73
N ILE A 254 -20.65 -16.97 -18.96
CA ILE A 254 -19.28 -16.47 -18.72
C ILE A 254 -18.71 -15.98 -20.04
N VAL A 255 -18.24 -14.73 -20.06
CA VAL A 255 -17.65 -14.08 -21.24
C VAL A 255 -16.19 -13.79 -20.95
N SER A 256 -15.29 -14.36 -21.76
CA SER A 256 -13.85 -14.17 -21.57
C SER A 256 -13.05 -14.22 -22.87
N GLU A 257 -11.86 -13.68 -22.86
CA GLU A 257 -10.85 -13.92 -23.89
C GLU A 257 -10.02 -15.16 -23.57
N GLU A 258 -9.30 -15.66 -24.58
CA GLU A 258 -8.42 -16.82 -24.42
C GLU A 258 -7.37 -16.62 -23.31
N LYS A 259 -6.81 -15.41 -23.19
CA LYS A 259 -5.84 -15.06 -22.12
C LYS A 259 -6.41 -15.18 -20.72
N ASP A 260 -7.73 -15.02 -20.55
CA ASP A 260 -8.45 -15.10 -19.28
C ASP A 260 -9.08 -16.49 -19.04
N ARG A 261 -8.82 -17.48 -19.92
CA ARG A 261 -9.38 -18.84 -19.86
C ARG A 261 -9.19 -19.51 -18.49
N SER A 262 -8.06 -19.28 -17.83
CA SER A 262 -7.81 -19.87 -16.52
C SER A 262 -8.80 -19.39 -15.45
N TYR A 263 -9.21 -18.12 -15.50
CA TYR A 263 -10.19 -17.52 -14.59
C TYR A 263 -11.62 -17.99 -14.91
N SER A 264 -12.00 -17.96 -16.19
CA SER A 264 -13.32 -18.40 -16.61
C SER A 264 -13.52 -19.90 -16.37
N SER A 265 -12.51 -20.73 -16.67
CA SER A 265 -12.58 -22.17 -16.39
C SER A 265 -12.65 -22.47 -14.89
N TYR A 266 -11.96 -21.69 -14.06
CA TYR A 266 -12.05 -21.84 -12.60
C TYR A 266 -13.49 -21.59 -12.11
N ILE A 267 -14.10 -20.46 -12.50
CA ILE A 267 -15.48 -20.12 -12.14
C ILE A 267 -16.45 -21.18 -12.65
N SER A 268 -16.33 -21.56 -13.93
CA SER A 268 -17.13 -22.61 -14.57
C SER A 268 -17.11 -23.92 -13.78
N ASN A 269 -15.91 -24.37 -13.38
CA ASN A 269 -15.74 -25.60 -12.61
C ASN A 269 -16.38 -25.49 -11.22
N GLN A 270 -16.29 -24.33 -10.57
CA GLN A 270 -16.92 -24.11 -9.27
C GLN A 270 -18.45 -24.10 -9.38
N LEU A 271 -19.03 -23.49 -10.43
CA LEU A 271 -20.47 -23.52 -10.69
C LEU A 271 -20.95 -24.97 -10.89
N LYS A 272 -20.25 -25.76 -11.70
CA LYS A 272 -20.56 -27.20 -11.91
C LYS A 272 -20.50 -27.99 -10.60
N LYS A 273 -19.43 -27.78 -9.80
CA LYS A 273 -19.25 -28.46 -8.52
C LYS A 273 -20.37 -28.16 -7.51
N ASN A 274 -20.95 -26.97 -7.58
CA ASN A 274 -22.03 -26.53 -6.71
C ASN A 274 -23.43 -26.83 -7.26
N ASN A 275 -23.54 -27.62 -8.33
CA ASN A 275 -24.81 -28.02 -8.97
C ASN A 275 -25.70 -26.84 -9.36
N ILE A 276 -25.10 -25.76 -9.83
CA ILE A 276 -25.84 -24.63 -10.44
C ILE A 276 -26.22 -25.06 -11.85
N LEU A 277 -27.43 -25.60 -12.01
CA LEU A 277 -27.87 -26.42 -13.16
C LEU A 277 -27.98 -25.64 -14.46
N HIS A 278 -28.13 -24.32 -14.43
CA HIS A 278 -28.39 -23.52 -15.63
C HIS A 278 -27.14 -22.86 -16.22
N TYR A 279 -25.95 -23.19 -15.69
CA TYR A 279 -24.71 -22.83 -16.34
C TYR A 279 -24.64 -23.49 -17.73
N ARG A 280 -24.70 -22.72 -18.79
CA ARG A 280 -24.72 -23.30 -20.13
C ARG A 280 -23.59 -22.94 -21.06
N ASN A 281 -22.92 -21.82 -20.93
CA ASN A 281 -21.91 -21.49 -21.95
C ASN A 281 -20.77 -20.65 -21.40
N GLU A 282 -19.56 -21.17 -21.52
CA GLU A 282 -18.35 -20.39 -21.59
C GLU A 282 -18.25 -19.86 -23.03
N LEU A 283 -18.37 -18.53 -23.22
CA LEU A 283 -18.18 -17.89 -24.50
C LEU A 283 -16.79 -17.31 -24.61
N ILE A 284 -15.98 -17.86 -25.52
CA ILE A 284 -14.70 -17.29 -25.89
C ILE A 284 -14.92 -16.32 -27.04
N PHE A 285 -14.48 -15.09 -26.83
CA PHE A 285 -14.78 -13.98 -27.72
C PHE A 285 -13.76 -13.77 -28.80
N THR A 286 -14.21 -13.62 -30.05
CA THR A 286 -13.35 -13.16 -31.14
C THR A 286 -13.81 -11.84 -31.76
N HIS A 287 -15.13 -11.56 -31.78
CA HIS A 287 -15.70 -10.33 -32.37
C HIS A 287 -16.87 -9.76 -31.58
N VAL A 288 -16.93 -8.43 -31.46
CA VAL A 288 -17.97 -7.68 -30.73
C VAL A 288 -19.37 -7.92 -31.30
N ASP A 289 -19.50 -8.12 -32.63
CA ASP A 289 -20.78 -8.34 -33.28
C ASP A 289 -21.44 -9.66 -32.89
N SER A 290 -20.66 -10.64 -32.47
CA SER A 290 -21.18 -11.94 -32.01
C SER A 290 -21.94 -11.83 -30.68
N ILE A 291 -21.68 -10.78 -29.86
CA ILE A 291 -22.37 -10.55 -28.58
C ILE A 291 -23.87 -10.33 -28.83
N ARG A 292 -24.20 -9.40 -29.73
CA ARG A 292 -25.60 -9.03 -30.01
C ARG A 292 -26.48 -10.19 -30.46
N GLN A 293 -25.90 -11.20 -31.13
CA GLN A 293 -26.61 -12.36 -31.63
C GLN A 293 -26.77 -13.48 -30.58
N THR A 294 -26.01 -13.42 -29.50
CA THR A 294 -25.91 -14.52 -28.53
C THR A 294 -26.69 -14.24 -27.24
N PHE A 295 -26.96 -12.96 -26.95
CA PHE A 295 -27.58 -12.57 -25.69
C PHE A 295 -29.08 -12.24 -25.89
N ASP A 296 -29.92 -12.94 -25.13
CA ASP A 296 -31.32 -12.67 -24.93
C ASP A 296 -31.56 -11.80 -23.69
N SER A 297 -32.82 -11.48 -23.39
CA SER A 297 -33.20 -10.73 -22.18
C SER A 297 -32.99 -11.51 -20.88
N ASN A 298 -32.79 -10.77 -19.77
CA ASN A 298 -32.78 -11.31 -18.41
C ASN A 298 -31.69 -12.37 -18.17
N GLN A 299 -30.43 -12.02 -18.44
CA GLN A 299 -29.30 -12.93 -18.22
C GLN A 299 -28.31 -12.39 -17.18
N VAL A 300 -27.72 -13.32 -16.44
CA VAL A 300 -26.57 -13.07 -15.56
C VAL A 300 -25.30 -13.30 -16.35
N VAL A 301 -24.47 -12.27 -16.46
CA VAL A 301 -23.22 -12.32 -17.23
C VAL A 301 -22.02 -12.16 -16.29
N VAL A 302 -21.08 -13.09 -16.38
CA VAL A 302 -19.83 -13.04 -15.60
C VAL A 302 -18.68 -12.73 -16.56
N ILE A 303 -17.94 -11.68 -16.29
CA ILE A 303 -16.81 -11.24 -17.13
C ILE A 303 -15.53 -11.21 -16.30
N PRO A 304 -14.79 -12.33 -16.18
CA PRO A 304 -13.60 -12.43 -15.32
C PRO A 304 -12.35 -11.93 -16.05
N SER A 305 -12.36 -10.68 -16.53
CA SER A 305 -11.23 -10.11 -17.26
C SER A 305 -10.61 -8.90 -16.57
N PHE A 306 -9.27 -8.84 -16.62
CA PHE A 306 -8.44 -7.72 -16.18
C PHE A 306 -8.10 -6.74 -17.31
N ASP A 307 -8.57 -7.02 -18.55
CA ASP A 307 -8.29 -6.20 -19.72
C ASP A 307 -9.33 -5.11 -19.90
N LYS A 308 -8.92 -3.85 -19.71
CA LYS A 308 -9.83 -2.70 -19.82
C LYS A 308 -10.44 -2.52 -21.20
N VAL A 309 -9.72 -2.89 -22.26
CA VAL A 309 -10.22 -2.75 -23.66
C VAL A 309 -11.28 -3.79 -23.94
N PHE A 310 -11.02 -5.04 -23.56
CA PHE A 310 -12.00 -6.12 -23.70
C PHE A 310 -13.29 -5.83 -22.91
N VAL A 311 -13.14 -5.48 -21.63
CA VAL A 311 -14.27 -5.16 -20.75
C VAL A 311 -15.11 -4.02 -21.32
N SER A 312 -14.48 -2.92 -21.76
CA SER A 312 -15.19 -1.79 -22.37
C SER A 312 -15.98 -2.18 -23.62
N LYS A 313 -15.38 -3.00 -24.50
CA LYS A 313 -16.04 -3.49 -25.71
C LYS A 313 -17.25 -4.37 -25.37
N VAL A 314 -17.11 -5.30 -24.42
CA VAL A 314 -18.20 -6.18 -24.01
C VAL A 314 -19.34 -5.37 -23.38
N LEU A 315 -19.03 -4.49 -22.45
CA LEU A 315 -20.05 -3.65 -21.80
C LEU A 315 -20.73 -2.70 -22.77
N GLY A 316 -19.99 -2.12 -23.72
CA GLY A 316 -20.57 -1.28 -24.78
C GLY A 316 -21.54 -2.04 -25.68
N SER A 317 -21.19 -3.29 -26.03
CA SER A 317 -22.06 -4.15 -26.84
C SER A 317 -23.31 -4.58 -26.08
N LEU A 318 -23.18 -5.02 -24.82
CA LEU A 318 -24.32 -5.38 -23.96
C LEU A 318 -25.22 -4.17 -23.69
N GLY A 319 -24.65 -2.99 -23.44
CA GLY A 319 -25.37 -1.75 -23.22
C GLY A 319 -26.18 -1.26 -24.42
N SER A 320 -25.86 -1.72 -25.65
CA SER A 320 -26.61 -1.43 -26.86
C SER A 320 -27.83 -2.35 -27.08
N ILE A 321 -27.96 -3.41 -26.29
CA ILE A 321 -29.10 -4.32 -26.31
C ILE A 321 -30.18 -3.76 -25.41
N ASP A 322 -31.42 -3.75 -25.87
CA ASP A 322 -32.58 -3.33 -25.07
C ASP A 322 -33.08 -4.50 -24.21
N SER A 323 -32.30 -4.79 -23.17
CA SER A 323 -32.55 -5.92 -22.26
C SER A 323 -31.99 -5.66 -20.90
N ALA A 324 -32.56 -6.27 -19.87
CA ALA A 324 -32.03 -6.24 -18.52
C ALA A 324 -30.92 -7.27 -18.36
N PHE A 325 -29.77 -6.82 -17.83
CA PHE A 325 -28.66 -7.69 -17.49
C PHE A 325 -28.29 -7.51 -16.02
N THR A 326 -27.72 -8.55 -15.43
CA THR A 326 -26.99 -8.47 -14.17
C THR A 326 -25.55 -8.93 -14.44
N ILE A 327 -24.60 -8.00 -14.35
CA ILE A 327 -23.20 -8.28 -14.70
C ILE A 327 -22.35 -8.38 -13.47
N TYR A 328 -21.53 -9.44 -13.41
CA TYR A 328 -20.50 -9.63 -12.40
C TYR A 328 -19.12 -9.48 -13.04
N GLY A 329 -18.37 -8.47 -12.61
CA GLY A 329 -17.01 -8.20 -13.03
C GLY A 329 -15.98 -8.39 -11.92
N LEU A 330 -14.83 -7.76 -12.10
CA LEU A 330 -13.73 -7.77 -11.12
C LEU A 330 -13.52 -6.39 -10.48
N SER A 331 -13.04 -6.36 -9.26
CA SER A 331 -12.85 -5.12 -8.48
C SER A 331 -11.91 -4.08 -9.11
N ASN A 332 -11.02 -4.49 -10.01
CA ASN A 332 -10.14 -3.57 -10.72
C ASN A 332 -10.86 -2.71 -11.78
N TRP A 333 -12.11 -3.03 -12.14
CA TRP A 333 -12.88 -2.23 -13.11
C TRP A 333 -13.16 -0.82 -12.60
N LYS A 334 -13.24 -0.62 -11.30
CA LYS A 334 -13.39 0.72 -10.69
C LYS A 334 -12.22 1.67 -11.00
N ASP A 335 -11.08 1.11 -11.43
CA ASP A 335 -9.87 1.86 -11.80
C ASP A 335 -9.73 2.05 -13.32
N PHE A 336 -10.71 1.57 -14.12
CA PHE A 336 -10.71 1.71 -15.57
C PHE A 336 -11.29 3.06 -15.99
N ASP A 337 -10.47 3.90 -16.58
CA ASP A 337 -10.78 5.27 -17.02
C ASP A 337 -11.66 5.34 -18.28
N ASN A 338 -11.86 4.20 -18.96
CA ASN A 338 -12.58 4.09 -20.23
C ASN A 338 -13.98 3.45 -20.09
N LEU A 339 -14.48 3.26 -18.87
CA LEU A 339 -15.82 2.73 -18.65
C LEU A 339 -16.82 3.86 -18.39
N ASP A 340 -17.93 3.85 -19.15
CA ASP A 340 -19.03 4.79 -18.95
C ASP A 340 -19.89 4.38 -17.75
N ILE A 341 -19.98 5.23 -16.75
CA ILE A 341 -20.72 4.99 -15.52
C ILE A 341 -22.22 4.79 -15.75
N ASN A 342 -22.82 5.47 -16.75
CA ASN A 342 -24.22 5.27 -17.13
C ASN A 342 -24.44 3.82 -17.63
N ASN A 343 -23.49 3.32 -18.40
CA ASN A 343 -23.52 1.94 -18.90
C ASN A 343 -23.36 0.93 -17.75
N LEU A 344 -22.46 1.22 -16.81
CA LEU A 344 -22.28 0.37 -15.61
C LEU A 344 -23.54 0.30 -14.76
N MET A 345 -24.25 1.41 -14.59
CA MET A 345 -25.55 1.44 -13.89
C MET A 345 -26.65 0.72 -14.69
N LYS A 346 -26.80 1.02 -16.01
CA LYS A 346 -27.79 0.38 -16.89
C LYS A 346 -27.65 -1.14 -16.89
N LEU A 347 -26.41 -1.64 -16.94
CA LEU A 347 -26.09 -3.05 -16.97
C LEU A 347 -26.05 -3.69 -15.57
N ASN A 348 -26.42 -2.97 -14.52
CA ASN A 348 -26.43 -3.45 -13.16
C ASN A 348 -25.12 -4.19 -12.78
N VAL A 349 -23.99 -3.52 -12.97
CA VAL A 349 -22.65 -4.10 -12.79
C VAL A 349 -22.31 -4.25 -11.32
N HIS A 350 -21.91 -5.46 -10.95
CA HIS A 350 -21.51 -5.85 -9.60
C HIS A 350 -20.09 -6.40 -9.58
N PHE A 351 -19.40 -6.25 -8.47
CA PHE A 351 -18.15 -6.98 -8.17
C PHE A 351 -17.88 -7.05 -6.67
N PHE A 352 -17.02 -7.99 -6.27
CA PHE A 352 -16.56 -8.10 -4.89
C PHE A 352 -15.35 -7.20 -4.68
N ASP A 353 -15.48 -6.15 -3.83
CA ASP A 353 -14.42 -5.21 -3.53
C ASP A 353 -13.76 -5.51 -2.17
N PRO A 354 -12.48 -5.95 -2.15
CA PRO A 354 -11.75 -6.21 -0.91
C PRO A 354 -11.34 -4.93 -0.18
N PHE A 355 -11.46 -3.78 -0.84
CA PHE A 355 -11.08 -2.45 -0.32
C PHE A 355 -12.26 -1.51 -0.19
N TYR A 356 -13.48 -2.06 -0.19
CA TYR A 356 -14.66 -1.22 -0.02
C TYR A 356 -14.62 -0.49 1.32
N PHE A 357 -14.84 0.81 1.26
CA PHE A 357 -14.96 1.64 2.44
C PHE A 357 -16.32 2.32 2.44
N ASN A 358 -17.11 2.05 3.48
CA ASN A 358 -18.43 2.68 3.61
C ASN A 358 -18.28 4.18 3.90
N LYS A 359 -18.39 4.99 2.86
CA LYS A 359 -18.26 6.45 2.92
C LYS A 359 -19.32 7.12 3.81
N GLY A 360 -20.44 6.45 4.04
CA GLY A 360 -21.50 6.92 4.96
C GLY A 360 -21.27 6.55 6.43
N SER A 361 -20.25 5.75 6.75
CA SER A 361 -19.97 5.40 8.15
C SER A 361 -19.39 6.56 8.93
N SER A 362 -19.74 6.66 10.22
CA SER A 362 -19.16 7.66 11.12
C SER A 362 -17.63 7.57 11.18
N PHE A 363 -17.09 6.36 11.08
CA PHE A 363 -15.65 6.12 11.03
C PHE A 363 -14.99 6.75 9.80
N PHE A 364 -15.61 6.62 8.62
CA PHE A 364 -15.08 7.27 7.41
C PHE A 364 -15.22 8.79 7.47
N LEU A 365 -16.37 9.30 7.88
CA LEU A 365 -16.62 10.74 7.93
C LEU A 365 -15.68 11.46 8.92
N ASP A 366 -15.37 10.83 10.06
CA ASP A 366 -14.37 11.36 11.00
C ASP A 366 -12.97 11.37 10.38
N PHE A 367 -12.58 10.27 9.71
CA PHE A 367 -11.32 10.20 8.99
C PHE A 367 -11.23 11.25 7.88
N GLN A 368 -12.25 11.36 7.04
CA GLN A 368 -12.30 12.34 5.94
C GLN A 368 -12.12 13.76 6.47
N LYS A 369 -12.87 14.13 7.49
CA LYS A 369 -12.78 15.46 8.11
C LYS A 369 -11.37 15.76 8.63
N LYS A 370 -10.71 14.79 9.28
CA LYS A 370 -9.35 14.92 9.76
C LYS A 370 -8.36 15.04 8.62
N TYR A 371 -8.51 14.21 7.59
CA TYR A 371 -7.62 14.17 6.43
C TYR A 371 -7.67 15.47 5.62
N GLU A 372 -8.88 15.96 5.32
CA GLU A 372 -9.08 17.21 4.60
C GLU A 372 -8.55 18.41 5.39
N LYS A 373 -8.73 18.43 6.70
CA LYS A 373 -8.20 19.48 7.57
C LYS A 373 -6.68 19.50 7.63
N GLU A 374 -6.05 18.34 7.73
CA GLU A 374 -4.59 18.21 7.92
C GLU A 374 -3.83 18.43 6.61
N TYR A 375 -4.34 17.85 5.52
CA TYR A 375 -3.60 17.83 4.25
C TYR A 375 -4.16 18.75 3.18
N ASN A 376 -5.34 19.34 3.39
CA ASN A 376 -6.07 20.12 2.39
C ASN A 376 -6.27 19.37 1.05
N MET A 377 -6.51 18.07 1.15
CA MET A 377 -6.67 17.11 0.05
C MET A 377 -7.88 16.24 0.29
N THR A 378 -8.48 15.73 -0.79
CA THR A 378 -9.56 14.74 -0.69
C THR A 378 -9.00 13.36 -0.39
N VAL A 379 -9.76 12.57 0.38
CA VAL A 379 -9.40 11.17 0.69
C VAL A 379 -9.39 10.35 -0.61
N ASP A 380 -8.30 9.64 -0.85
CA ASP A 380 -8.20 8.65 -1.91
C ASP A 380 -8.21 7.21 -1.38
N LYS A 381 -8.20 6.24 -2.29
CA LYS A 381 -8.23 4.82 -1.94
C LYS A 381 -7.01 4.34 -1.14
N TYR A 382 -5.86 4.98 -1.29
CA TYR A 382 -4.62 4.57 -0.63
C TYR A 382 -4.55 5.07 0.80
N SER A 383 -4.94 6.33 1.02
CA SER A 383 -5.05 6.91 2.37
C SER A 383 -6.16 6.23 3.18
N ALA A 384 -7.31 5.95 2.55
CA ALA A 384 -8.39 5.21 3.19
C ALA A 384 -7.97 3.79 3.60
N LEU A 385 -7.29 3.06 2.69
CA LEU A 385 -6.85 1.70 2.97
C LEU A 385 -5.83 1.63 4.11
N SER A 386 -4.83 2.53 4.10
CA SER A 386 -3.80 2.55 5.15
C SER A 386 -4.40 2.89 6.52
N TYR A 387 -5.36 3.82 6.57
CA TYR A 387 -6.10 4.15 7.78
C TYR A 387 -6.82 2.92 8.35
N GLN A 388 -7.52 2.15 7.49
CA GLN A 388 -8.19 0.91 7.89
C GLN A 388 -7.20 -0.15 8.38
N ILE A 389 -6.07 -0.35 7.68
CA ILE A 389 -5.05 -1.34 8.05
C ILE A 389 -4.53 -1.04 9.46
N ILE A 390 -4.14 0.19 9.74
CA ILE A 390 -3.61 0.59 11.03
C ILE A 390 -4.64 0.35 12.14
N PHE A 391 -5.89 0.78 11.94
CA PHE A 391 -6.94 0.55 12.93
C PHE A 391 -7.21 -0.94 13.17
N HIS A 392 -7.28 -1.75 12.09
CA HIS A 392 -7.52 -3.20 12.22
C HIS A 392 -6.42 -3.91 13.03
N PHE A 393 -5.14 -3.60 12.77
CA PHE A 393 -4.05 -4.30 13.44
C PHE A 393 -3.71 -3.77 14.83
N LEU A 394 -4.13 -2.56 15.17
CA LEU A 394 -3.81 -1.91 16.43
C LEU A 394 -5.00 -1.74 17.38
N THR A 395 -6.21 -2.00 16.95
CA THR A 395 -7.42 -1.89 17.78
C THR A 395 -8.34 -3.09 17.58
N ASP A 396 -9.49 -3.10 18.22
CA ASP A 396 -10.54 -4.12 18.02
C ASP A 396 -11.43 -3.82 16.80
N PHE A 397 -11.02 -2.90 15.94
CA PHE A 397 -11.72 -2.56 14.71
C PHE A 397 -11.54 -3.64 13.65
N ASN A 398 -12.57 -4.45 13.41
CA ASN A 398 -12.53 -5.61 12.53
C ASN A 398 -12.98 -5.27 11.10
N GLN A 399 -12.10 -4.68 10.31
CA GLN A 399 -12.36 -4.41 8.89
C GLN A 399 -12.05 -5.60 7.98
N PHE A 400 -11.04 -6.37 8.33
CA PHE A 400 -10.57 -7.52 7.55
C PHE A 400 -10.85 -8.82 8.30
N ASN A 401 -11.11 -9.89 7.54
CA ASN A 401 -11.22 -11.24 8.09
C ASN A 401 -10.09 -12.10 7.54
N PHE A 402 -9.17 -12.52 8.39
CA PHE A 402 -7.98 -13.25 7.97
C PHE A 402 -8.12 -14.75 8.21
N GLU A 403 -7.99 -15.51 7.15
CA GLU A 403 -7.91 -16.95 7.20
C GLU A 403 -6.56 -17.45 6.68
N ARG A 404 -6.07 -18.55 7.25
CA ARG A 404 -4.85 -19.17 6.75
C ARG A 404 -5.10 -19.75 5.35
N TYR A 405 -4.31 -19.33 4.38
CA TYR A 405 -4.52 -19.73 2.99
C TYR A 405 -4.35 -21.23 2.77
N ARG A 406 -3.32 -21.83 3.36
CA ARG A 406 -3.01 -23.28 3.39
C ARG A 406 -2.07 -23.56 4.54
N PHE A 407 -1.87 -24.86 4.85
CA PHE A 407 -0.84 -25.28 5.79
C PHE A 407 0.53 -24.68 5.39
N ASN A 408 1.29 -24.16 6.35
CA ASN A 408 2.57 -23.45 6.16
C ASN A 408 2.53 -22.21 5.22
N HIS A 409 1.35 -21.64 4.98
CA HIS A 409 1.20 -20.37 4.26
C HIS A 409 0.76 -19.26 5.23
N GLY A 410 0.90 -18.02 4.79
CA GLY A 410 0.38 -16.84 5.48
C GLY A 410 -1.14 -16.76 5.43
N PHE A 411 -1.63 -15.62 5.80
CA PHE A 411 -3.06 -15.30 5.90
C PHE A 411 -3.52 -14.45 4.72
N VAL A 412 -4.74 -14.69 4.28
CA VAL A 412 -5.42 -13.88 3.29
C VAL A 412 -6.67 -13.27 3.89
N ASN A 413 -6.95 -12.03 3.54
CA ASN A 413 -8.24 -11.44 3.83
C ASN A 413 -9.32 -12.16 2.99
N THR A 414 -10.35 -12.63 3.64
CA THR A 414 -11.52 -13.26 3.01
C THR A 414 -12.73 -12.33 2.97
N ASN A 415 -12.64 -11.18 3.65
CA ASN A 415 -13.71 -10.18 3.63
C ASN A 415 -13.68 -9.38 2.33
N CYS A 416 -14.79 -9.43 1.59
CA CYS A 416 -15.01 -8.69 0.36
C CYS A 416 -16.46 -8.21 0.33
N GLN A 417 -16.66 -6.91 0.17
CA GLN A 417 -18.00 -6.36 0.06
C GLN A 417 -18.50 -6.50 -1.38
N LEU A 418 -19.70 -7.09 -1.56
CA LEU A 418 -20.39 -7.01 -2.84
C LEU A 418 -20.88 -5.57 -3.05
N VAL A 419 -20.49 -4.97 -4.15
CA VAL A 419 -20.86 -3.60 -4.53
C VAL A 419 -21.46 -3.55 -5.93
N LYS A 420 -22.24 -2.51 -6.19
CA LYS A 420 -22.76 -2.17 -7.52
C LYS A 420 -22.66 -0.67 -7.76
N TYR A 421 -22.75 -0.28 -9.02
CA TYR A 421 -22.92 1.13 -9.37
C TYR A 421 -24.38 1.56 -9.19
N GLN A 422 -24.60 2.56 -8.36
CA GLN A 422 -25.91 3.16 -8.09
C GLN A 422 -25.71 4.66 -7.81
N ASP A 423 -26.59 5.51 -8.38
CA ASP A 423 -26.53 6.96 -8.19
C ASP A 423 -25.14 7.57 -8.46
N PHE A 424 -24.45 7.06 -9.49
CA PHE A 424 -23.10 7.45 -9.92
C PHE A 424 -21.98 7.11 -8.93
N GLU A 425 -22.26 6.29 -7.94
CA GLU A 425 -21.28 5.83 -6.93
C GLU A 425 -21.30 4.31 -6.76
N LEU A 426 -20.26 3.79 -6.10
CA LEU A 426 -20.24 2.41 -5.66
C LEU A 426 -21.01 2.28 -4.35
N ALA A 427 -22.11 1.55 -4.38
CA ALA A 427 -22.96 1.27 -3.22
C ALA A 427 -22.81 -0.20 -2.79
N PRO A 428 -22.88 -0.50 -1.47
CA PRO A 428 -22.84 -1.88 -0.99
C PRO A 428 -24.18 -2.55 -1.30
N VAL A 429 -24.08 -3.80 -1.71
CA VAL A 429 -25.27 -4.67 -1.80
C VAL A 429 -25.43 -5.37 -0.45
N LEU A 430 -26.54 -5.10 0.21
CA LEU A 430 -26.88 -5.79 1.45
C LEU A 430 -27.15 -7.26 1.13
N MET A 431 -26.28 -8.14 1.65
CA MET A 431 -26.56 -9.57 1.58
C MET A 431 -27.62 -9.86 2.65
N THR A 432 -28.85 -10.14 2.22
CA THR A 432 -29.85 -10.73 3.10
C THR A 432 -29.35 -12.13 3.47
N THR A 433 -28.97 -12.31 4.71
CA THR A 433 -28.81 -13.66 5.29
C THR A 433 -30.21 -14.26 5.40
N GLU A 434 -30.54 -15.15 4.48
CA GLU A 434 -31.65 -16.09 4.66
C GLU A 434 -31.25 -17.20 5.62
#